data_10bfcdb89c69a12d41780b16364e0835
#
_entry.id   10bfcdb89c69a12d41780b16364e0835
#
_cell.length_a   1.000
_cell.length_b   1.000
_cell.length_c   1.000
_cell.angle_alpha   90.00
_cell.angle_beta   90.00
_cell.angle_gamma   90.00
#
_symmetry.space_group_name_H-M   'P 1'
#
loop_
_entity.id
_entity.type
_entity.pdbx_description
1 polymer ?
#
loop_
_entity_poly.entity_id
_entity_poly.type
_entity_poly.pdbx_seq_one_letter_code
_entity_poly.pdbx_strand_id
1 'polypeptide(L)'
;MNIYLKPKIFRALKLSTLCLILGVEAGFATESYSQKTTFTISVQDQSVKEVFDYIEQHSEFIIFYLDETIDVNRKVSVNLKGQRVESILEQLFKNTDVTYTINDRQILLSKRKEVTEA
;
A
#
# COMPACT_ATOMS: atom_id res chain seq x y z
N MET A 1 -46.33 -33.53 -18.27
CA MET A 1 -45.75 -33.00 -17.05
C MET A 1 -44.26 -33.17 -17.06
N ASN A 2 -43.55 -32.08 -17.06
CA ASN A 2 -42.10 -32.08 -17.30
C ASN A 2 -41.31 -31.94 -16.04
N ILE A 3 -41.51 -32.88 -15.13
CA ILE A 3 -40.73 -32.91 -13.87
C ILE A 3 -39.25 -33.04 -14.15
N TYR A 4 -38.92 -33.70 -15.21
CA TYR A 4 -37.50 -33.95 -15.56
C TYR A 4 -36.78 -32.74 -16.13
N LEU A 5 -37.50 -31.76 -16.62
CA LEU A 5 -36.90 -30.53 -17.12
C LEU A 5 -36.48 -29.59 -16.00
N LYS A 6 -37.14 -29.63 -14.87
CA LYS A 6 -36.82 -28.78 -13.74
C LYS A 6 -35.41 -28.96 -13.22
N PRO A 7 -34.91 -30.21 -13.01
CA PRO A 7 -33.51 -30.37 -12.55
C PRO A 7 -32.50 -29.82 -13.54
N LYS A 8 -32.76 -29.98 -14.84
CA LYS A 8 -31.87 -29.44 -15.87
C LYS A 8 -31.84 -27.92 -15.87
N ILE A 9 -32.98 -27.31 -15.70
CA ILE A 9 -33.10 -25.86 -15.60
C ILE A 9 -32.36 -25.34 -14.36
N PHE A 10 -32.52 -26.03 -13.24
CA PHE A 10 -31.80 -25.67 -12.00
C PHE A 10 -30.32 -25.77 -12.14
N ARG A 11 -29.81 -26.78 -12.82
CA ARG A 11 -28.37 -26.90 -13.05
C ARG A 11 -27.82 -25.77 -13.91
N ALA A 12 -28.56 -25.43 -14.97
CA ALA A 12 -28.15 -24.33 -15.83
C ALA A 12 -28.18 -23.00 -15.09
N LEU A 13 -29.17 -22.78 -14.26
CA LEU A 13 -29.30 -21.57 -13.45
C LEU A 13 -28.18 -21.47 -12.41
N LYS A 14 -27.83 -22.56 -11.75
CA LYS A 14 -26.75 -22.59 -10.79
C LYS A 14 -25.41 -22.26 -11.43
N LEU A 15 -25.13 -22.85 -12.57
CA LEU A 15 -23.88 -22.59 -13.28
C LEU A 15 -23.79 -21.12 -13.74
N SER A 16 -24.89 -20.60 -14.26
CA SER A 16 -24.95 -19.22 -14.70
C SER A 16 -24.77 -18.25 -13.53
N THR A 17 -25.41 -18.51 -12.42
CA THR A 17 -25.30 -17.68 -11.22
C THR A 17 -23.86 -17.72 -10.66
N LEU A 18 -23.25 -18.89 -10.65
CA LEU A 18 -21.89 -19.05 -10.18
C LEU A 18 -20.89 -18.25 -11.05
N CYS A 19 -21.07 -18.29 -12.36
CA CYS A 19 -20.23 -17.52 -13.28
C CYS A 19 -20.38 -16.02 -13.07
N LEU A 20 -21.59 -15.55 -12.80
CA LEU A 20 -21.84 -14.14 -12.52
C LEU A 20 -21.14 -13.69 -11.23
N ILE A 21 -21.22 -14.49 -10.19
CA ILE A 21 -20.59 -14.18 -8.92
C ILE A 21 -19.07 -14.11 -9.09
N LEU A 22 -18.47 -15.06 -9.77
CA LEU A 22 -17.04 -15.07 -10.03
C LEU A 22 -16.60 -13.88 -10.88
N GLY A 23 -17.41 -13.51 -11.86
CA GLY A 23 -17.13 -12.34 -12.69
C GLY A 23 -17.13 -11.05 -11.90
N VAL A 24 -18.07 -10.91 -10.97
CA VAL A 24 -18.16 -9.72 -10.11
C VAL A 24 -16.98 -9.65 -9.16
N GLU A 25 -16.60 -10.76 -8.56
CA GLU A 25 -15.44 -10.79 -7.68
C GLU A 25 -14.15 -10.41 -8.42
N ALA A 26 -13.97 -10.90 -9.61
CA ALA A 26 -12.80 -10.55 -10.42
C ALA A 26 -12.79 -9.05 -10.77
N GLY A 27 -13.97 -8.45 -10.93
CA GLY A 27 -14.07 -7.03 -11.25
C GLY A 27 -13.73 -6.10 -10.08
N PHE A 28 -13.76 -6.59 -8.84
CA PHE A 28 -13.45 -5.79 -7.66
C PHE A 28 -12.02 -5.97 -7.15
N ALA A 29 -11.27 -6.90 -7.73
CA ALA A 29 -9.90 -7.16 -7.32
C ALA A 29 -8.94 -6.17 -8.00
N THR A 30 -9.05 -4.87 -7.65
CA THR A 30 -8.14 -3.85 -8.12
C THR A 30 -7.08 -3.58 -7.06
N GLU A 31 -5.82 -3.55 -7.47
CA GLU A 31 -4.73 -3.21 -6.58
C GLU A 31 -4.77 -1.73 -6.21
N SER A 32 -4.43 -1.40 -4.98
CA SER A 32 -4.29 -0.03 -4.55
C SER A 32 -3.08 0.62 -5.23
N TYR A 33 -3.03 1.94 -5.23
CA TYR A 33 -1.92 2.67 -5.82
C TYR A 33 -0.58 2.25 -5.21
N SER A 34 -0.51 2.10 -3.89
CA SER A 34 0.73 1.72 -3.22
C SER A 34 1.16 0.29 -3.55
N GLN A 35 0.23 -0.59 -3.85
CA GLN A 35 0.54 -1.98 -4.19
C GLN A 35 1.15 -2.13 -5.58
N LYS A 36 0.77 -1.27 -6.52
CA LYS A 36 1.22 -1.35 -7.90
C LYS A 36 2.37 -0.39 -8.24
N THR A 37 2.71 0.52 -7.34
CA THR A 37 3.76 1.50 -7.56
C THR A 37 5.04 1.04 -6.90
N THR A 38 6.11 0.87 -7.67
CA THR A 38 7.40 0.43 -7.18
C THR A 38 8.46 1.47 -7.43
N PHE A 39 9.53 1.39 -6.67
CA PHE A 39 10.66 2.32 -6.74
C PHE A 39 11.96 1.54 -6.81
N THR A 40 12.91 2.09 -7.53
CA THR A 40 14.30 1.66 -7.48
C THR A 40 15.10 2.85 -7.00
N ILE A 41 15.66 2.73 -5.80
CA ILE A 41 16.37 3.83 -5.16
C ILE A 41 17.70 3.32 -4.60
N SER A 42 18.76 4.06 -4.88
CA SER A 42 20.09 3.78 -4.34
C SER A 42 20.69 5.09 -3.91
N VAL A 43 20.70 5.35 -2.61
CA VAL A 43 21.27 6.56 -2.03
C VAL A 43 22.18 6.19 -0.87
N GLN A 44 23.24 6.96 -0.72
CA GLN A 44 24.16 6.81 0.39
C GLN A 44 24.33 8.16 1.07
N ASP A 45 24.14 8.15 2.38
CA ASP A 45 24.42 9.32 3.21
C ASP A 45 23.63 10.55 2.77
N GLN A 46 22.38 10.33 2.39
CA GLN A 46 21.45 11.38 1.98
C GLN A 46 20.47 11.66 3.10
N SER A 47 19.92 12.87 3.12
CA SER A 47 18.92 13.21 4.13
C SER A 47 17.60 12.49 3.87
N VAL A 48 16.84 12.27 4.93
CA VAL A 48 15.48 11.72 4.83
C VAL A 48 14.64 12.59 3.90
N LYS A 49 14.81 13.90 3.97
CA LYS A 49 14.09 14.84 3.11
C LYS A 49 14.39 14.57 1.63
N GLU A 50 15.61 14.28 1.27
CA GLU A 50 15.97 13.97 -0.12
C GLU A 50 15.29 12.69 -0.59
N VAL A 51 15.15 11.70 0.28
CA VAL A 51 14.43 10.47 -0.04
C VAL A 51 12.94 10.77 -0.23
N PHE A 52 12.36 11.61 0.61
CA PHE A 52 10.96 12.03 0.45
C PHE A 52 10.76 12.75 -0.88
N ASP A 53 11.67 13.67 -1.23
CA ASP A 53 11.60 14.38 -2.50
C ASP A 53 11.68 13.41 -3.69
N TYR A 54 12.52 12.39 -3.59
CA TYR A 54 12.62 11.35 -4.62
C TYR A 54 11.28 10.63 -4.79
N ILE A 55 10.66 10.22 -3.70
CA ILE A 55 9.38 9.53 -3.74
C ILE A 55 8.31 10.41 -4.39
N GLU A 56 8.25 11.67 -4.00
CA GLU A 56 7.24 12.60 -4.54
C GLU A 56 7.48 12.94 -6.00
N GLN A 57 8.73 13.02 -6.43
CA GLN A 57 9.06 13.33 -7.82
C GLN A 57 8.83 12.15 -8.76
N HIS A 58 8.94 10.92 -8.27
CA HIS A 58 8.83 9.72 -9.09
C HIS A 58 7.49 9.00 -8.93
N SER A 59 6.52 9.66 -8.32
CA SER A 59 5.20 9.07 -8.09
C SER A 59 4.19 10.16 -7.86
N GLU A 60 2.95 9.76 -7.60
CA GLU A 60 1.89 10.67 -7.19
C GLU A 60 1.71 10.72 -5.68
N PHE A 61 2.61 10.08 -4.92
CA PHE A 61 2.55 10.14 -3.47
C PHE A 61 2.86 11.53 -2.96
N ILE A 62 2.17 11.91 -1.88
CA ILE A 62 2.43 13.12 -1.12
C ILE A 62 2.65 12.70 0.33
N ILE A 63 3.75 13.15 0.91
CA ILE A 63 4.15 12.76 2.26
C ILE A 63 3.82 13.91 3.22
N PHE A 64 3.03 13.61 4.23
CA PHE A 64 2.61 14.56 5.26
C PHE A 64 3.28 14.19 6.58
N TYR A 65 3.92 15.15 7.22
CA TYR A 65 4.54 14.97 8.51
C TYR A 65 4.67 16.31 9.21
N LEU A 66 4.89 16.27 10.52
CA LEU A 66 5.20 17.46 11.30
C LEU A 66 6.71 17.53 11.51
N ASP A 67 7.29 18.69 11.26
CA ASP A 67 8.73 18.90 11.40
C ASP A 67 9.25 18.53 12.79
N GLU A 68 8.43 18.78 13.80
CA GLU A 68 8.78 18.45 15.19
C GLU A 68 8.82 16.94 15.45
N THR A 69 8.13 16.18 14.63
CA THR A 69 7.96 14.75 14.82
C THR A 69 9.09 13.96 14.18
N ILE A 70 9.61 14.43 13.05
CA ILE A 70 10.53 13.67 12.23
C ILE A 70 11.76 14.51 11.91
N ASP A 71 12.93 13.96 12.21
CA ASP A 71 14.20 14.58 11.82
C ASP A 71 14.49 14.26 10.35
N VAL A 72 14.06 15.17 9.48
CA VAL A 72 14.24 15.00 8.03
C VAL A 72 15.67 15.28 7.57
N ASN A 73 16.51 15.82 8.43
CA ASN A 73 17.92 16.09 8.13
C ASN A 73 18.81 14.89 8.47
N ARG A 74 18.26 13.87 9.10
CA ARG A 74 19.01 12.65 9.43
C ARG A 74 19.51 11.97 8.16
N LYS A 75 20.75 11.57 8.16
CA LYS A 75 21.35 10.89 7.01
C LYS A 75 20.96 9.41 6.98
N VAL A 76 20.62 8.92 5.81
CA VAL A 76 20.21 7.55 5.61
C VAL A 76 20.85 6.99 4.35
N SER A 77 20.96 5.68 4.31
CA SER A 77 21.36 4.95 3.11
C SER A 77 20.30 3.94 2.79
N VAL A 78 19.78 3.97 1.56
CA VAL A 78 18.72 3.10 1.11
C VAL A 78 19.10 2.53 -0.24
N ASN A 79 19.04 1.21 -0.36
CA ASN A 79 19.30 0.53 -1.62
C ASN A 79 18.22 -0.52 -1.83
N LEU A 80 17.22 -0.16 -2.62
CA LEU A 80 16.08 -1.01 -2.91
C LEU A 80 15.80 -0.99 -4.40
N LYS A 81 15.47 -2.14 -4.95
CA LYS A 81 15.19 -2.31 -6.37
C LYS A 81 13.80 -2.90 -6.56
N GLY A 82 12.94 -2.17 -7.27
CA GLY A 82 11.61 -2.64 -7.60
C GLY A 82 10.74 -2.91 -6.38
N GLN A 83 10.85 -2.09 -5.34
CA GLN A 83 10.13 -2.27 -4.09
C GLN A 83 9.05 -1.20 -3.94
N ARG A 84 8.01 -1.54 -3.18
CA ARG A 84 6.93 -0.60 -2.88
C ARG A 84 7.40 0.42 -1.86
N VAL A 85 6.66 1.52 -1.76
CA VAL A 85 7.01 2.62 -0.86
C VAL A 85 7.11 2.16 0.59
N GLU A 86 6.31 1.17 0.99
CA GLU A 86 6.35 0.64 2.35
C GLU A 86 7.76 0.15 2.71
N SER A 87 8.44 -0.51 1.77
CA SER A 87 9.81 -0.99 2.02
C SER A 87 10.79 0.14 2.23
N ILE A 88 10.63 1.24 1.51
CA ILE A 88 11.45 2.44 1.70
C ILE A 88 11.20 3.02 3.08
N LEU A 89 9.93 3.19 3.44
CA LEU A 89 9.55 3.79 4.73
C LEU A 89 10.03 2.92 5.90
N GLU A 90 9.92 1.60 5.77
CA GLU A 90 10.39 0.69 6.79
C GLU A 90 11.91 0.80 7.00
N GLN A 91 12.68 0.95 5.92
CA GLN A 91 14.12 1.16 6.04
C GLN A 91 14.47 2.51 6.64
N LEU A 92 13.76 3.56 6.24
CA LEU A 92 14.01 4.90 6.76
C LEU A 92 13.79 5.00 8.26
N PHE A 93 12.76 4.33 8.74
CA PHE A 93 12.30 4.49 10.13
C PHE A 93 12.51 3.25 10.98
N LYS A 94 13.36 2.34 10.52
CA LYS A 94 13.76 1.18 11.29
C LYS A 94 14.43 1.63 12.60
N ASN A 95 14.02 1.02 13.70
CA ASN A 95 14.52 1.33 15.03
C ASN A 95 14.20 2.77 15.48
N THR A 96 13.19 3.37 14.91
CA THR A 96 12.67 4.66 15.33
C THR A 96 11.25 4.50 15.86
N ASP A 97 10.73 5.55 16.45
CA ASP A 97 9.34 5.58 16.92
C ASP A 97 8.37 6.15 15.88
N VAL A 98 8.81 6.27 14.64
CA VAL A 98 7.98 6.78 13.54
C VAL A 98 7.19 5.65 12.93
N THR A 99 5.90 5.89 12.72
CA THR A 99 5.00 4.99 12.00
C THR A 99 4.42 5.70 10.80
N TYR A 100 3.84 4.95 9.88
CA TYR A 100 3.24 5.52 8.69
C TYR A 100 1.86 4.91 8.44
N THR A 101 1.01 5.69 7.78
CA THR A 101 -0.27 5.24 7.25
C THR A 101 -0.36 5.68 5.81
N ILE A 102 -0.74 4.77 4.93
CA ILE A 102 -0.91 5.07 3.52
C ILE A 102 -2.39 5.04 3.20
N ASN A 103 -2.89 6.15 2.67
CA ASN A 103 -4.27 6.28 2.24
C ASN A 103 -4.25 6.77 0.80
N ASP A 104 -4.45 5.85 -0.14
CA ASP A 104 -4.36 6.08 -1.58
C ASP A 104 -2.98 6.68 -1.93
N ARG A 105 -2.92 7.95 -2.29
CA ARG A 105 -1.68 8.62 -2.68
C ARG A 105 -1.10 9.48 -1.57
N GLN A 106 -1.66 9.37 -0.36
CA GLN A 106 -1.22 10.14 0.80
C GLN A 106 -0.48 9.24 1.77
N ILE A 107 0.68 9.67 2.20
CA ILE A 107 1.48 8.99 3.21
C ILE A 107 1.53 9.91 4.43
N LEU A 108 0.99 9.45 5.53
CA LEU A 108 1.00 10.20 6.78
C LEU A 108 1.98 9.58 7.75
N LEU A 109 2.95 10.36 8.19
CA LEU A 109 3.95 9.93 9.16
C LEU A 109 3.60 10.49 10.54
N SER A 110 3.76 9.67 11.55
CA SER A 110 3.48 10.07 12.92
C SER A 110 4.37 9.29 13.88
N LYS A 111 4.47 9.78 15.11
CA LYS A 111 5.15 9.02 16.16
C LYS A 111 4.24 7.94 16.69
N ARG A 112 4.84 6.79 16.97
CA ARG A 112 4.13 5.71 17.62
C ARG A 112 3.72 6.18 19.00
N LYS A 113 2.43 6.04 19.31
CA LYS A 113 1.95 6.35 20.65
C LYS A 113 2.48 5.32 21.62
N GLU A 114 3.16 5.77 22.66
CA GLU A 114 3.49 4.90 23.76
C GLU A 114 2.19 4.45 24.41
N VAL A 115 2.02 3.13 24.49
CA VAL A 115 0.93 2.57 25.27
C VAL A 115 1.36 2.69 26.71
N THR A 116 1.03 3.81 27.33
CA THR A 116 1.15 3.90 28.77
C THR A 116 0.00 3.12 29.34
N GLU A 117 0.28 1.93 29.80
CA GLU A 117 -0.68 1.24 30.63
C GLU A 117 -0.75 1.97 31.97
N ALA A 118 -1.92 2.51 32.20
CA ALA A 118 -2.23 3.01 33.51
C ALA A 118 -2.42 1.86 34.47
#